data_d584c69a37f1d7f7ee9192d802220685
#
_entry.id   d584c69a37f1d7f7ee9192d802220685
#
_cell.length_a   1.000
_cell.length_b   1.000
_cell.length_c   1.000
_cell.angle_alpha   90.00
_cell.angle_beta   90.00
_cell.angle_gamma   90.00
#
_symmetry.space_group_name_H-M   'P 1'
#
loop_
_entity.id
_entity.type
_entity.pdbx_description
1 polymer ?
#
loop_
_entity_poly.entity_id
_entity_poly.type
_entity_poly.pdbx_seq_one_letter_code
_entity_poly.pdbx_strand_id
1 'polypeptide(L)'
;MPVLGQLARVITVKEYSINDRDHLIDVRLPALELAANTDLEQRVNTEIRTRIDQVLQEAEDRARETREAYVATGGAQSDFIPIIITVDYEIKCQNGQYLSFVLTKTETLASAYTEVYTYNIDLPAGREVSLRDLLGPNYKQRANRAIRAEIARREAEDPDNRYFHGEDGVEGFTSIADDQRFYLNGDGVPVVVFEKYEIAPGYMGEQEFEIIP
;
A
#
# COMPACT_ATOMS: atom_id res chain seq x y z
N MET A 1 -24.66 -7.82 29.59
CA MET A 1 -23.52 -8.71 29.35
C MET A 1 -22.52 -7.91 28.53
N PRO A 2 -21.26 -7.75 28.95
CA PRO A 2 -20.28 -7.15 28.07
C PRO A 2 -20.09 -8.12 26.91
N VAL A 3 -20.39 -7.68 25.69
CA VAL A 3 -19.98 -8.32 24.46
C VAL A 3 -18.47 -8.38 24.54
N LEU A 4 -17.90 -9.56 24.73
CA LEU A 4 -16.48 -9.80 24.52
C LEU A 4 -16.20 -9.35 23.10
N GLY A 5 -15.62 -8.15 22.95
CA GLY A 5 -15.23 -7.62 21.66
C GLY A 5 -14.46 -8.69 20.92
N GLN A 6 -14.87 -8.97 19.70
CA GLN A 6 -14.15 -9.89 18.83
C GLN A 6 -12.70 -9.44 18.81
N LEU A 7 -11.83 -10.24 19.41
CA LEU A 7 -10.39 -9.98 19.38
C LEU A 7 -9.94 -10.15 17.93
N ALA A 8 -9.83 -9.03 17.25
CA ALA A 8 -9.22 -8.97 15.95
C ALA A 8 -7.89 -8.23 16.10
N ARG A 9 -6.82 -8.80 15.59
CA ARG A 9 -5.51 -8.16 15.60
C ARG A 9 -4.67 -8.58 14.41
N VAL A 10 -3.74 -7.73 14.05
CA VAL A 10 -2.65 -8.06 13.13
C VAL A 10 -1.41 -8.34 13.98
N ILE A 11 -0.76 -9.45 13.70
CA ILE A 11 0.46 -9.87 14.38
C ILE A 11 1.58 -10.08 13.37
N THR A 12 2.84 -9.93 13.79
CA THR A 12 3.99 -10.38 13.00
C THR A 12 4.15 -11.89 13.19
N VAL A 13 3.98 -12.66 12.13
CA VAL A 13 4.15 -14.13 12.16
C VAL A 13 5.51 -14.59 11.69
N LYS A 14 6.21 -13.74 10.94
CA LYS A 14 7.55 -14.02 10.47
C LYS A 14 8.33 -12.72 10.30
N GLU A 15 9.55 -12.74 10.77
CA GLU A 15 10.52 -11.67 10.58
C GLU A 15 11.83 -12.33 10.14
N TYR A 16 12.42 -11.87 9.05
CA TYR A 16 13.70 -12.38 8.58
C TYR A 16 14.41 -11.39 7.69
N SER A 17 15.74 -11.51 7.65
CA SER A 17 16.59 -10.75 6.75
C SER A 17 17.44 -11.69 5.92
N ILE A 18 17.58 -11.39 4.63
CA ILE A 18 18.51 -12.03 3.71
C ILE A 18 19.53 -10.99 3.29
N ASN A 19 20.80 -11.35 3.37
CA ASN A 19 21.88 -10.48 2.94
C ASN A 19 22.84 -11.30 2.08
N ASP A 20 22.81 -11.06 0.80
CA ASP A 20 23.70 -11.71 -0.17
C ASP A 20 24.33 -10.69 -1.14
N ARG A 21 24.86 -11.16 -2.26
CA ARG A 21 25.58 -10.33 -3.23
C ARG A 21 24.66 -9.48 -4.09
N ASP A 22 23.43 -9.89 -4.25
CA ASP A 22 22.51 -9.35 -5.22
C ASP A 22 21.49 -8.43 -4.55
N HIS A 23 21.10 -8.75 -3.30
CA HIS A 23 20.04 -8.02 -2.57
C HIS A 23 20.18 -8.11 -1.04
N LEU A 24 19.62 -7.12 -0.40
CA LEU A 24 19.35 -7.07 1.04
C LEU A 24 17.84 -7.11 1.20
N ILE A 25 17.30 -8.15 1.81
CA ILE A 25 15.86 -8.32 2.03
C ILE A 25 15.56 -8.27 3.51
N ASP A 26 14.68 -7.36 3.92
CA ASP A 26 14.10 -7.31 5.26
C ASP A 26 12.60 -7.48 5.17
N VAL A 27 12.05 -8.49 5.85
CA VAL A 27 10.63 -8.83 5.82
C VAL A 27 10.04 -8.90 7.22
N ARG A 28 8.96 -8.15 7.43
CA ARG A 28 8.02 -8.32 8.53
C ARG A 28 6.67 -8.75 7.96
N LEU A 29 6.37 -10.04 8.06
CA LEU A 29 5.15 -10.61 7.50
C LEU A 29 4.02 -10.54 8.52
N PRO A 30 2.92 -9.81 8.22
CA PRO A 30 1.73 -9.79 9.07
C PRO A 30 0.86 -11.04 8.89
N ALA A 31 0.08 -11.34 9.91
CA ALA A 31 -1.10 -12.16 9.79
C ALA A 31 -2.26 -11.57 10.58
N LEU A 32 -3.45 -11.76 10.05
CA LEU A 32 -4.71 -11.45 10.71
C LEU A 32 -5.06 -12.58 11.68
N GLU A 33 -5.47 -12.22 12.89
CA GLU A 33 -6.11 -13.14 13.84
C GLU A 33 -7.53 -12.64 14.15
N LEU A 34 -8.53 -13.48 13.90
CA LEU A 34 -9.94 -13.23 14.18
C LEU A 34 -10.53 -14.29 15.08
N ALA A 35 -10.97 -13.93 16.27
CA ALA A 35 -11.53 -14.89 17.23
C ALA A 35 -12.81 -15.61 16.75
N ALA A 36 -13.53 -15.07 15.76
CA ALA A 36 -14.86 -15.53 15.35
C ALA A 36 -15.05 -15.81 13.84
N ASN A 37 -14.03 -15.58 12.99
CA ASN A 37 -14.17 -15.80 11.55
C ASN A 37 -12.92 -16.42 10.94
N THR A 38 -12.80 -17.72 11.11
CA THR A 38 -11.64 -18.51 10.64
C THR A 38 -11.51 -18.51 9.10
N ASP A 39 -12.62 -18.49 8.38
CA ASP A 39 -12.59 -18.51 6.91
C ASP A 39 -12.03 -17.19 6.34
N LEU A 40 -12.46 -16.05 6.87
CA LEU A 40 -11.92 -14.74 6.50
C LEU A 40 -10.45 -14.63 6.86
N GLU A 41 -10.08 -15.04 8.08
CA GLU A 41 -8.71 -15.08 8.54
C GLU A 41 -7.81 -15.90 7.61
N GLN A 42 -8.20 -17.12 7.29
CA GLN A 42 -7.43 -18.01 6.41
C GLN A 42 -7.30 -17.44 5.00
N ARG A 43 -8.36 -16.87 4.45
CA ARG A 43 -8.35 -16.26 3.11
C ARG A 43 -7.39 -15.08 3.06
N VAL A 44 -7.51 -14.11 3.99
CA VAL A 44 -6.64 -12.94 4.04
C VAL A 44 -5.19 -13.33 4.27
N ASN A 45 -4.93 -14.25 5.21
CA ASN A 45 -3.57 -14.71 5.49
C ASN A 45 -2.94 -15.47 4.33
N THR A 46 -3.74 -16.23 3.57
CA THR A 46 -3.27 -16.92 2.36
C THR A 46 -2.94 -15.91 1.27
N GLU A 47 -3.80 -14.91 1.07
CA GLU A 47 -3.55 -13.84 0.11
C GLU A 47 -2.28 -13.07 0.44
N ILE A 48 -2.11 -12.62 1.69
CA ILE A 48 -0.89 -11.92 2.14
C ILE A 48 0.35 -12.75 1.83
N ARG A 49 0.35 -14.02 2.20
CA ARG A 49 1.49 -14.91 1.98
C ARG A 49 1.81 -15.10 0.51
N THR A 50 0.80 -15.43 -0.29
CA THR A 50 0.97 -15.64 -1.75
C THR A 50 1.51 -14.38 -2.42
N ARG A 51 0.98 -13.22 -2.06
CA ARG A 51 1.40 -11.92 -2.61
C ARG A 51 2.86 -11.62 -2.24
N ILE A 52 3.23 -11.80 -0.98
CA ILE A 52 4.61 -11.55 -0.55
C ILE A 52 5.59 -12.51 -1.22
N ASP A 53 5.27 -13.79 -1.29
CA ASP A 53 6.13 -14.78 -1.97
C ASP A 53 6.35 -14.41 -3.44
N GLN A 54 5.30 -13.99 -4.15
CA GLN A 54 5.39 -13.53 -5.54
C GLN A 54 6.24 -12.27 -5.68
N VAL A 55 5.95 -11.26 -4.86
CA VAL A 55 6.65 -9.96 -4.90
C VAL A 55 8.14 -10.11 -4.57
N LEU A 56 8.49 -10.96 -3.61
CA LEU A 56 9.88 -11.25 -3.28
C LEU A 56 10.58 -11.98 -4.43
N GLN A 57 9.93 -12.98 -5.03
CA GLN A 57 10.51 -13.71 -6.17
C GLN A 57 10.79 -12.77 -7.35
N GLU A 58 9.84 -11.89 -7.69
CA GLU A 58 10.02 -10.91 -8.75
C GLU A 58 11.14 -9.90 -8.44
N ALA A 59 11.28 -9.50 -7.18
CA ALA A 59 12.34 -8.59 -6.75
C ALA A 59 13.73 -9.26 -6.80
N GLU A 60 13.83 -10.52 -6.37
CA GLU A 60 15.05 -11.32 -6.48
C GLU A 60 15.48 -11.53 -7.94
N ASP A 61 14.53 -11.81 -8.84
CA ASP A 61 14.78 -11.96 -10.27
C ASP A 61 15.31 -10.65 -10.87
N ARG A 62 14.68 -9.50 -10.57
CA ARG A 62 15.16 -8.19 -11.01
C ARG A 62 16.55 -7.85 -10.47
N ALA A 63 16.83 -8.18 -9.21
CA ALA A 63 18.14 -7.96 -8.60
C ALA A 63 19.23 -8.74 -9.35
N ARG A 64 18.97 -10.01 -9.65
CA ARG A 64 19.87 -10.84 -10.42
C ARG A 64 20.12 -10.31 -11.83
N GLU A 65 19.05 -9.97 -12.55
CA GLU A 65 19.13 -9.42 -13.91
C GLU A 65 19.90 -8.08 -13.93
N THR A 66 19.65 -7.20 -12.96
CA THR A 66 20.34 -5.92 -12.85
C THR A 66 21.84 -6.12 -12.63
N ARG A 67 22.24 -7.04 -11.75
CA ARG A 67 23.64 -7.36 -11.53
C ARG A 67 24.29 -7.93 -12.78
N GLU A 68 23.63 -8.86 -13.46
CA GLU A 68 24.13 -9.47 -14.70
C GLU A 68 24.34 -8.40 -15.80
N ALA A 69 23.39 -7.48 -15.95
CA ALA A 69 23.51 -6.37 -16.89
C ALA A 69 24.65 -5.42 -16.51
N TYR A 70 24.83 -5.10 -15.22
CA TYR A 70 25.94 -4.28 -14.73
C TYR A 70 27.29 -4.90 -15.08
N VAL A 71 27.46 -6.19 -14.82
CA VAL A 71 28.72 -6.91 -15.16
C VAL A 71 28.92 -7.00 -16.68
N ALA A 72 27.87 -7.27 -17.45
CA ALA A 72 27.95 -7.36 -18.91
C ALA A 72 28.34 -6.02 -19.57
N THR A 73 28.05 -4.90 -18.93
CA THR A 73 28.45 -3.57 -19.39
C THR A 73 29.83 -3.12 -18.89
N GLY A 74 30.58 -4.01 -18.23
CA GLY A 74 31.97 -3.79 -17.80
C GLY A 74 32.11 -3.35 -16.34
N GLY A 75 31.04 -3.37 -15.55
CA GLY A 75 31.12 -3.16 -14.09
C GLY A 75 31.82 -4.31 -13.38
N ALA A 76 32.64 -3.99 -12.38
CA ALA A 76 33.24 -5.04 -11.56
C ALA A 76 32.19 -5.60 -10.59
N GLN A 77 32.11 -6.92 -10.47
CA GLN A 77 31.14 -7.58 -9.59
C GLN A 77 31.30 -7.16 -8.11
N SER A 78 32.51 -6.79 -7.69
CA SER A 78 32.82 -6.28 -6.36
C SER A 78 32.19 -4.91 -6.06
N ASP A 79 31.86 -4.15 -7.09
CA ASP A 79 31.42 -2.76 -6.99
C ASP A 79 29.89 -2.66 -7.15
N PHE A 80 29.21 -3.78 -7.37
CA PHE A 80 27.77 -3.82 -7.45
C PHE A 80 27.15 -3.53 -6.08
N ILE A 81 26.25 -2.54 -6.02
CA ILE A 81 25.51 -2.19 -4.81
C ILE A 81 24.23 -3.05 -4.78
N PRO A 82 24.05 -3.90 -3.75
CA PRO A 82 22.87 -4.73 -3.63
C PRO A 82 21.57 -3.91 -3.59
N ILE A 83 20.52 -4.47 -4.17
CA ILE A 83 19.18 -3.90 -4.10
C ILE A 83 18.63 -4.12 -2.70
N ILE A 84 18.05 -3.08 -2.11
CA ILE A 84 17.40 -3.16 -0.80
C ILE A 84 15.89 -3.38 -1.03
N ILE A 85 15.37 -4.46 -0.46
CA ILE A 85 13.95 -4.81 -0.51
C ILE A 85 13.44 -4.89 0.92
N THR A 86 12.45 -4.07 1.24
CA THR A 86 11.81 -4.06 2.56
C THR A 86 10.33 -4.35 2.41
N VAL A 87 9.85 -5.32 3.18
CA VAL A 87 8.42 -5.60 3.35
C VAL A 87 8.04 -5.34 4.79
N ASP A 88 7.12 -4.42 4.98
CA ASP A 88 6.63 -4.04 6.32
C ASP A 88 5.13 -3.76 6.29
N TYR A 89 4.52 -3.64 7.46
CA TYR A 89 3.10 -3.31 7.58
C TYR A 89 2.84 -2.29 8.69
N GLU A 90 1.74 -1.57 8.53
CA GLU A 90 1.26 -0.60 9.51
C GLU A 90 -0.24 -0.78 9.76
N ILE A 91 -0.65 -0.81 11.02
CA ILE A 91 -2.07 -0.81 11.40
C ILE A 91 -2.55 0.63 11.37
N LYS A 92 -3.50 0.93 10.49
CA LYS A 92 -4.08 2.27 10.31
C LYS A 92 -5.35 2.50 11.14
N CYS A 93 -6.14 1.43 11.33
CA CYS A 93 -7.34 1.46 12.16
C CYS A 93 -7.50 0.13 12.89
N GLN A 94 -7.77 0.21 14.18
CA GLN A 94 -8.16 -0.95 14.98
C GLN A 94 -9.15 -0.49 16.05
N ASN A 95 -10.43 -0.71 15.80
CA ASN A 95 -11.50 -0.36 16.72
C ASN A 95 -12.57 -1.47 16.76
N GLY A 96 -13.71 -1.23 17.42
CA GLY A 96 -14.77 -2.25 17.52
C GLY A 96 -15.53 -2.52 16.22
N GLN A 97 -15.40 -1.63 15.23
CA GLN A 97 -16.06 -1.73 13.93
C GLN A 97 -15.11 -2.19 12.83
N TYR A 98 -13.90 -1.62 12.77
CA TYR A 98 -12.97 -1.84 11.68
C TYR A 98 -11.59 -2.26 12.15
N LEU A 99 -10.97 -3.10 11.33
CA LEU A 99 -9.55 -3.35 11.32
C LEU A 99 -9.02 -2.99 9.92
N SER A 100 -8.09 -2.03 9.85
CA SER A 100 -7.45 -1.62 8.61
C SER A 100 -5.94 -1.61 8.80
N PHE A 101 -5.23 -2.20 7.85
CA PHE A 101 -3.77 -2.18 7.81
C PHE A 101 -3.25 -2.10 6.38
N VAL A 102 -2.06 -1.60 6.26
CA VAL A 102 -1.35 -1.41 5.00
C VAL A 102 -0.09 -2.26 5.04
N LEU A 103 0.14 -3.01 3.99
CA LEU A 103 1.37 -3.76 3.73
C LEU A 103 2.12 -3.02 2.64
N THR A 104 3.39 -2.73 2.86
CA THR A 104 4.25 -2.04 1.91
C THR A 104 5.44 -2.91 1.52
N LYS A 105 5.77 -2.90 0.23
CA LYS A 105 7.04 -3.41 -0.27
C LYS A 105 7.80 -2.25 -0.89
N THR A 106 8.96 -1.97 -0.38
CA THR A 106 9.86 -0.94 -0.92
C THR A 106 11.09 -1.61 -1.54
N GLU A 107 11.39 -1.22 -2.76
CA GLU A 107 12.59 -1.66 -3.48
C GLU A 107 13.43 -0.42 -3.83
N THR A 108 14.70 -0.43 -3.44
CA THR A 108 15.61 0.69 -3.69
C THR A 108 16.72 0.25 -4.62
N LEU A 109 16.72 0.80 -5.83
CA LEU A 109 17.79 0.72 -6.81
C LEU A 109 18.47 2.10 -6.92
N ALA A 110 18.18 2.83 -7.99
CA ALA A 110 18.60 4.22 -8.13
C ALA A 110 17.59 5.20 -7.47
N SER A 111 16.35 4.78 -7.32
CA SER A 111 15.29 5.48 -6.57
C SER A 111 14.42 4.44 -5.86
N ALA A 112 13.83 4.82 -4.73
CA ALA A 112 12.87 3.96 -4.05
C ALA A 112 11.56 3.86 -4.86
N TYR A 113 11.08 2.62 -5.01
CA TYR A 113 9.77 2.30 -5.52
C TYR A 113 9.01 1.52 -4.46
N THR A 114 7.80 1.97 -4.14
CA THR A 114 6.95 1.37 -3.10
C THR A 114 5.66 0.86 -3.72
N GLU A 115 5.32 -0.38 -3.41
CA GLU A 115 4.02 -0.98 -3.68
C GLU A 115 3.22 -1.04 -2.38
N VAL A 116 1.95 -0.63 -2.45
CA VAL A 116 1.06 -0.54 -1.30
C VAL A 116 -0.10 -1.51 -1.47
N TYR A 117 -0.36 -2.31 -0.44
CA TYR A 117 -1.50 -3.23 -0.39
C TYR A 117 -2.32 -2.92 0.85
N THR A 118 -3.62 -2.74 0.68
CA THR A 118 -4.51 -2.31 1.75
C THR A 118 -5.52 -3.40 2.09
N TYR A 119 -5.74 -3.61 3.38
CA TYR A 119 -6.69 -4.57 3.92
C TYR A 119 -7.66 -3.85 4.85
N ASN A 120 -8.94 -3.88 4.54
CA ASN A 120 -9.99 -3.18 5.27
C ASN A 120 -11.09 -4.17 5.64
N ILE A 121 -11.32 -4.38 6.92
CA ILE A 121 -12.22 -5.42 7.43
C ILE A 121 -13.28 -4.78 8.32
N ASP A 122 -14.56 -5.05 8.01
CA ASP A 122 -15.69 -4.81 8.89
C ASP A 122 -15.82 -6.00 9.84
N LEU A 123 -15.45 -5.78 11.10
CA LEU A 123 -15.38 -6.84 12.11
C LEU A 123 -16.76 -7.42 12.45
N PRO A 124 -17.82 -6.62 12.69
CA PRO A 124 -19.17 -7.14 12.89
C PRO A 124 -19.73 -7.90 11.70
N ALA A 125 -19.48 -7.42 10.47
CA ALA A 125 -19.92 -8.09 9.26
C ALA A 125 -19.07 -9.30 8.88
N GLY A 126 -17.85 -9.41 9.41
CA GLY A 126 -16.92 -10.50 9.13
C GLY A 126 -16.50 -10.58 7.66
N ARG A 127 -16.30 -9.44 7.02
CA ARG A 127 -15.94 -9.35 5.60
C ARG A 127 -15.07 -8.14 5.31
N GLU A 128 -14.40 -8.18 4.19
CA GLU A 128 -13.75 -6.99 3.67
C GLU A 128 -14.77 -5.91 3.32
N VAL A 129 -14.39 -4.65 3.47
CA VAL A 129 -15.20 -3.48 3.19
C VAL A 129 -14.62 -2.71 2.01
N SER A 130 -15.48 -2.27 1.10
CA SER A 130 -15.13 -1.45 -0.06
C SER A 130 -15.46 0.02 0.16
N LEU A 131 -14.89 0.91 -0.67
CA LEU A 131 -15.29 2.33 -0.69
C LEU A 131 -16.79 2.50 -0.94
N ARG A 132 -17.40 1.62 -1.74
CA ARG A 132 -18.85 1.63 -1.98
C ARG A 132 -19.65 1.31 -0.71
N ASP A 133 -19.19 0.37 0.11
CA ASP A 133 -19.84 0.04 1.39
C ASP A 133 -19.83 1.26 2.34
N LEU A 134 -18.72 2.00 2.37
CA LEU A 134 -18.52 3.14 3.25
C LEU A 134 -19.22 4.42 2.76
N LEU A 135 -19.13 4.71 1.47
CA LEU A 135 -19.55 5.97 0.87
C LEU A 135 -20.89 5.89 0.11
N GLY A 136 -21.44 4.66 -0.03
CA GLY A 136 -22.70 4.41 -0.74
C GLY A 136 -22.56 4.37 -2.27
N PRO A 137 -23.69 4.29 -3.01
CA PRO A 137 -23.68 4.03 -4.46
C PRO A 137 -22.95 5.10 -5.28
N ASN A 138 -22.87 6.32 -4.79
CA ASN A 138 -22.21 7.44 -5.44
C ASN A 138 -20.75 7.63 -4.96
N TYR A 139 -20.10 6.58 -4.46
CA TYR A 139 -18.76 6.63 -3.85
C TYR A 139 -17.71 7.29 -4.75
N LYS A 140 -17.67 6.98 -6.04
CA LYS A 140 -16.71 7.59 -6.97
C LYS A 140 -16.91 9.11 -7.09
N GLN A 141 -18.16 9.57 -7.22
CA GLN A 141 -18.44 11.00 -7.32
C GLN A 141 -18.03 11.75 -6.05
N ARG A 142 -18.28 11.15 -4.88
CA ARG A 142 -17.92 11.71 -3.58
C ARG A 142 -16.40 11.78 -3.42
N ALA A 143 -15.70 10.67 -3.67
CA ALA A 143 -14.24 10.60 -3.61
C ALA A 143 -13.59 11.58 -4.60
N ASN A 144 -14.00 11.56 -5.86
CA ASN A 144 -13.45 12.42 -6.89
C ASN A 144 -13.61 13.90 -6.57
N ARG A 145 -14.76 14.30 -5.99
CA ARG A 145 -14.98 15.67 -5.56
C ARG A 145 -14.07 16.06 -4.40
N ALA A 146 -13.94 15.20 -3.39
CA ALA A 146 -13.07 15.45 -2.25
C ALA A 146 -11.59 15.56 -2.67
N ILE A 147 -11.13 14.64 -3.51
CA ILE A 147 -9.76 14.62 -4.02
C ILE A 147 -9.45 15.89 -4.83
N ARG A 148 -10.32 16.30 -5.77
CA ARG A 148 -10.11 17.54 -6.55
C ARG A 148 -10.08 18.77 -5.67
N ALA A 149 -10.95 18.85 -4.67
CA ALA A 149 -10.96 19.98 -3.73
C ALA A 149 -9.67 20.04 -2.91
N GLU A 150 -9.18 18.89 -2.47
CA GLU A 150 -7.95 18.80 -1.69
C GLU A 150 -6.70 19.07 -2.54
N ILE A 151 -6.65 18.60 -3.80
CA ILE A 151 -5.59 18.96 -4.76
C ILE A 151 -5.52 20.49 -4.92
N ALA A 152 -6.66 21.12 -5.22
CA ALA A 152 -6.71 22.57 -5.41
C ALA A 152 -6.30 23.35 -4.14
N ARG A 153 -6.66 22.83 -2.95
CA ARG A 153 -6.24 23.41 -1.67
C ARG A 153 -4.73 23.31 -1.48
N ARG A 154 -4.14 22.13 -1.69
CA ARG A 154 -2.71 21.90 -1.51
C ARG A 154 -1.87 22.74 -2.47
N GLU A 155 -2.28 22.84 -3.75
CA GLU A 155 -1.60 23.69 -4.75
C GLU A 155 -1.70 25.19 -4.43
N ALA A 156 -2.81 25.63 -3.83
CA ALA A 156 -2.98 27.02 -3.41
C ALA A 156 -2.16 27.38 -2.17
N GLU A 157 -1.92 26.41 -1.28
CA GLU A 157 -1.13 26.62 -0.06
C GLU A 157 0.38 26.57 -0.29
N ASP A 158 0.83 25.70 -1.21
CA ASP A 158 2.24 25.49 -1.48
C ASP A 158 2.49 25.29 -2.98
N PRO A 159 3.22 26.20 -3.67
CA PRO A 159 3.51 26.08 -5.09
C PRO A 159 4.40 24.88 -5.46
N ASP A 160 5.04 24.23 -4.50
CA ASP A 160 5.80 23.00 -4.71
C ASP A 160 4.89 21.76 -4.79
N ASN A 161 3.64 21.87 -4.35
CA ASN A 161 2.61 20.86 -4.58
C ASN A 161 2.11 20.96 -6.04
N ARG A 162 2.59 20.05 -6.89
CA ARG A 162 2.23 20.03 -8.31
C ARG A 162 1.59 18.72 -8.69
N TYR A 163 0.31 18.74 -8.96
CA TYR A 163 -0.40 17.58 -9.49
C TYR A 163 -0.44 17.61 -11.02
N PHE A 164 -0.65 16.45 -11.64
CA PHE A 164 -0.82 16.39 -13.10
C PHE A 164 -2.21 16.90 -13.50
N HIS A 165 -2.27 17.77 -14.50
CA HIS A 165 -3.51 18.40 -15.02
C HIS A 165 -3.79 18.07 -16.48
N GLY A 166 -3.13 17.04 -17.05
CA GLY A 166 -3.28 16.65 -18.45
C GLY A 166 -2.38 17.46 -19.40
N GLU A 167 -1.41 18.18 -18.86
CA GLU A 167 -0.40 18.89 -19.64
C GLU A 167 0.80 17.97 -19.96
N ASP A 168 1.55 18.29 -21.00
CA ASP A 168 2.75 17.55 -21.41
C ASP A 168 2.55 16.05 -21.69
N GLY A 169 1.33 15.63 -22.01
CA GLY A 169 1.00 14.22 -22.33
C GLY A 169 0.87 13.31 -21.10
N VAL A 170 0.88 13.86 -19.90
CA VAL A 170 0.60 13.13 -18.65
C VAL A 170 -0.82 13.42 -18.23
N GLU A 171 -1.65 12.37 -18.11
CA GLU A 171 -3.03 12.53 -17.66
C GLU A 171 -3.10 13.01 -16.21
N GLY A 172 -3.94 14.01 -15.94
CA GLY A 172 -4.27 14.45 -14.59
C GLY A 172 -5.29 13.54 -13.92
N PHE A 173 -5.54 13.79 -12.65
CA PHE A 173 -6.56 13.05 -11.91
C PHE A 173 -7.96 13.26 -12.50
N THR A 174 -8.57 12.21 -13.03
CA THR A 174 -9.92 12.24 -13.60
C THR A 174 -10.93 11.53 -12.69
N SER A 175 -10.64 10.34 -12.21
CA SER A 175 -11.51 9.53 -11.35
C SER A 175 -10.70 8.43 -10.66
N ILE A 176 -11.13 8.05 -9.46
CA ILE A 176 -10.64 6.83 -8.81
C ILE A 176 -11.01 5.59 -9.64
N ALA A 177 -10.19 4.54 -9.58
CA ALA A 177 -10.45 3.23 -10.14
C ALA A 177 -11.59 2.51 -9.40
N ASP A 178 -12.10 1.39 -9.96
CA ASP A 178 -13.10 0.55 -9.27
C ASP A 178 -12.52 -0.16 -8.06
N ASP A 179 -11.26 -0.54 -8.16
CA ASP A 179 -10.43 -1.22 -7.16
C ASP A 179 -9.42 -0.26 -6.50
N GLN A 180 -9.72 1.04 -6.47
CA GLN A 180 -8.84 2.06 -5.89
C GLN A 180 -8.41 1.68 -4.49
N ARG A 181 -7.12 1.72 -4.24
CA ARG A 181 -6.53 1.45 -2.93
C ARG A 181 -6.97 2.51 -1.92
N PHE A 182 -7.33 2.05 -0.75
CA PHE A 182 -7.65 2.90 0.38
C PHE A 182 -7.42 2.15 1.68
N TYR A 183 -7.21 2.87 2.75
CA TYR A 183 -7.25 2.35 4.11
C TYR A 183 -8.23 3.18 4.96
N LEU A 184 -8.57 2.66 6.13
CA LEU A 184 -9.32 3.43 7.12
C LEU A 184 -8.33 4.00 8.13
N ASN A 185 -8.41 5.32 8.40
CA ASN A 185 -7.62 5.94 9.46
C ASN A 185 -8.17 5.59 10.86
N GLY A 186 -7.53 6.06 11.93
CA GLY A 186 -7.91 5.78 13.31
C GLY A 186 -9.36 6.10 13.66
N ASP A 187 -9.96 7.06 12.96
CA ASP A 187 -11.36 7.46 13.12
C ASP A 187 -12.33 6.65 12.24
N GLY A 188 -11.82 5.71 11.44
CA GLY A 188 -12.61 4.92 10.50
C GLY A 188 -12.98 5.68 9.22
N VAL A 189 -12.32 6.79 8.94
CA VAL A 189 -12.50 7.55 7.70
C VAL A 189 -11.66 6.93 6.59
N PRO A 190 -12.22 6.69 5.37
CA PRO A 190 -11.46 6.17 4.26
C PRO A 190 -10.44 7.19 3.73
N VAL A 191 -9.22 6.73 3.54
CA VAL A 191 -8.10 7.47 2.96
C VAL A 191 -7.72 6.78 1.65
N VAL A 192 -7.94 7.44 0.53
CA VAL A 192 -7.58 6.97 -0.81
C VAL A 192 -6.09 7.18 -1.02
N VAL A 193 -5.41 6.14 -1.53
CA VAL A 193 -3.96 6.15 -1.78
C VAL A 193 -3.70 6.08 -3.28
N PHE A 194 -2.80 6.95 -3.74
CA PHE A 194 -2.23 6.94 -5.08
C PHE A 194 -0.73 6.67 -4.99
N GLU A 195 -0.25 5.84 -5.88
CA GLU A 195 1.18 5.52 -5.96
C GLU A 195 2.00 6.71 -6.47
N LYS A 196 3.29 6.64 -6.20
CA LYS A 196 4.27 7.58 -6.75
C LYS A 196 4.14 7.62 -8.28
N TYR A 197 4.08 8.81 -8.86
CA TYR A 197 3.84 9.11 -10.28
C TYR A 197 2.42 8.89 -10.80
N GLU A 198 1.48 8.44 -10.02
CA GLU A 198 0.11 8.17 -10.49
C GLU A 198 -0.65 9.46 -10.80
N ILE A 199 -0.60 10.46 -9.91
CA ILE A 199 -1.30 11.74 -10.07
C ILE A 199 -0.42 12.96 -9.85
N ALA A 200 0.85 12.76 -9.46
CA ALA A 200 1.79 13.81 -9.12
C ALA A 200 3.22 13.39 -9.49
N PRO A 201 4.17 14.34 -9.68
CA PRO A 201 5.58 14.04 -9.91
C PRO A 201 6.19 13.23 -8.75
N GLY A 202 7.17 12.39 -9.08
CA GLY A 202 7.74 11.45 -8.14
C GLY A 202 8.42 12.05 -6.89
N TYR A 203 8.78 13.32 -6.88
CA TYR A 203 9.32 13.98 -5.69
C TYR A 203 8.25 14.20 -4.60
N MET A 204 6.97 14.21 -4.99
CA MET A 204 5.85 14.31 -4.04
C MET A 204 5.53 12.97 -3.35
N GLY A 205 6.13 11.86 -3.81
CA GLY A 205 5.88 10.54 -3.24
C GLY A 205 4.47 10.02 -3.49
N GLU A 206 4.01 9.15 -2.61
CA GLU A 206 2.63 8.67 -2.56
C GLU A 206 1.69 9.80 -2.12
N GLN A 207 0.47 9.78 -2.66
CA GLN A 207 -0.52 10.81 -2.35
C GLN A 207 -1.72 10.19 -1.63
N GLU A 208 -2.09 10.76 -0.50
CA GLU A 208 -3.17 10.28 0.36
C GLU A 208 -4.26 11.35 0.51
N PHE A 209 -5.52 10.93 0.41
CA PHE A 209 -6.69 11.81 0.49
C PHE A 209 -7.76 11.24 1.40
N GLU A 210 -8.05 11.92 2.49
CA GLU A 210 -9.19 11.59 3.33
C GLU A 210 -10.50 11.91 2.61
N ILE A 211 -11.42 10.95 2.63
CA ILE A 211 -12.74 11.13 2.02
C ILE A 211 -13.76 11.25 3.14
N ILE A 212 -13.98 12.47 3.59
CA ILE A 212 -14.97 12.76 4.62
C ILE A 212 -16.38 12.55 4.04
N PRO A 213 -17.24 11.76 4.70
CA PRO A 213 -18.60 11.40 4.24
C PRO A 213 -19.55 12.57 4.04
#